data_2f86853f70f9f14b020f46f7d8da45e8
#
_entry.id   2f86853f70f9f14b020f46f7d8da45e8
#
_cell.length_a   1.000
_cell.length_b   1.000
_cell.length_c   1.000
_cell.angle_alpha   90.00
_cell.angle_beta   90.00
_cell.angle_gamma   90.00
#
_symmetry.space_group_name_H-M   'P 1'
#
loop_
_entity.id
_entity.type
_entity.pdbx_description
1 polymer ?
#
loop_
_entity_poly.entity_id
_entity_poly.type
_entity_poly.pdbx_seq_one_letter_code
_entity_poly.pdbx_strand_id
1 'polypeptide(L)'
;SIFYKYAAVVACLVMLGVGYYFYPTTEVTISPSHLPAQSAYLVLNDGKQIKLNQQMQMDYNGLRIINTNEGKVSFQHDKEVPSASPNKLGVPEGTEYSLQLSDGTNVHLNAGSTLIFPSVFGKDARVVELSGEGYFDVTHSNIPFIVKNKSMDVRVLGTTFNMTAYPEDLMVTTTLLTGKVAVTCHSQTDSTTQTTILTPGLQARFQPHEGVLQVDSVDVEEQTAWRRGEFAFEDVKLGNIMTIIGRSFALNVTFDTPELQDIKCFISIQRDKGYEEILKIIHIATG
;
A
#
# COMPACT_ATOMS: atom_id res chain seq x y z
N SER A 1 26.85 26.05 -58.52
CA SER A 1 25.65 25.33 -58.04
C SER A 1 25.95 24.16 -57.09
N ILE A 2 27.17 23.73 -56.94
CA ILE A 2 27.61 22.64 -55.99
C ILE A 2 27.61 23.16 -54.54
N PHE A 3 28.03 24.38 -54.31
CA PHE A 3 28.08 25.02 -52.99
C PHE A 3 26.74 25.08 -52.26
N TYR A 4 25.63 25.31 -52.96
CA TYR A 4 24.30 25.38 -52.33
C TYR A 4 23.81 24.01 -51.85
N LYS A 5 24.24 22.91 -52.46
CA LYS A 5 23.85 21.57 -52.02
C LYS A 5 24.55 21.18 -50.69
N TYR A 6 25.78 21.57 -50.51
CA TYR A 6 26.51 21.32 -49.24
C TYR A 6 26.06 22.26 -48.12
N ALA A 7 25.72 23.53 -48.43
CA ALA A 7 25.20 24.47 -47.49
C ALA A 7 23.84 24.01 -46.88
N ALA A 8 22.98 23.41 -47.70
CA ALA A 8 21.71 22.86 -47.24
C ALA A 8 21.88 21.65 -46.30
N VAL A 9 22.82 20.74 -46.60
CA VAL A 9 23.12 19.58 -45.76
C VAL A 9 23.69 20.03 -44.41
N VAL A 10 24.61 20.97 -44.40
CA VAL A 10 25.19 21.52 -43.16
C VAL A 10 24.14 22.24 -42.33
N ALA A 11 23.24 23.02 -42.94
CA ALA A 11 22.12 23.66 -42.24
C ALA A 11 21.17 22.64 -41.61
N CYS A 12 20.85 21.54 -42.31
CA CYS A 12 20.02 20.45 -41.75
C CYS A 12 20.70 19.75 -40.57
N LEU A 13 22.01 19.47 -40.68
CA LEU A 13 22.75 18.86 -39.56
C LEU A 13 22.87 19.79 -38.35
N VAL A 14 23.04 21.09 -38.56
CA VAL A 14 23.04 22.08 -37.48
C VAL A 14 21.66 22.19 -36.85
N MET A 15 20.57 22.21 -37.64
CA MET A 15 19.21 22.24 -37.10
C MET A 15 18.86 20.95 -36.36
N LEU A 16 19.30 19.79 -36.82
CA LEU A 16 19.15 18.53 -36.13
C LEU A 16 19.97 18.49 -34.81
N GLY A 17 21.19 19.03 -34.83
CA GLY A 17 22.04 19.15 -33.63
C GLY A 17 21.47 20.14 -32.62
N VAL A 18 20.95 21.29 -33.06
CA VAL A 18 20.25 22.26 -32.21
C VAL A 18 18.94 21.68 -31.70
N GLY A 19 18.17 21.00 -32.56
CA GLY A 19 16.96 20.29 -32.12
C GLY A 19 17.23 19.23 -31.06
N TYR A 20 18.30 18.45 -31.21
CA TYR A 20 18.74 17.46 -30.22
C TYR A 20 19.21 18.11 -28.90
N TYR A 21 19.89 19.27 -28.97
CA TYR A 21 20.37 20.00 -27.79
C TYR A 21 19.25 20.72 -27.03
N PHE A 22 18.16 21.10 -27.70
CA PHE A 22 16.98 21.70 -27.10
C PHE A 22 15.81 20.73 -26.88
N TYR A 23 16.00 19.41 -27.13
CA TYR A 23 15.01 18.42 -26.70
C TYR A 23 14.98 18.44 -25.17
N PRO A 24 13.88 18.84 -24.54
CA PRO A 24 13.77 18.76 -23.09
C PRO A 24 13.92 17.28 -22.72
N THR A 25 14.98 16.96 -22.00
CA THR A 25 15.05 15.67 -21.32
C THR A 25 13.93 15.67 -20.30
N THR A 26 12.88 14.92 -20.59
CA THR A 26 11.77 14.70 -19.65
C THR A 26 12.31 13.82 -18.53
N GLU A 27 12.58 14.43 -17.38
CA GLU A 27 13.13 13.70 -16.23
C GLU A 27 12.06 13.54 -15.14
N VAL A 28 12.06 12.38 -14.51
CA VAL A 28 11.38 12.15 -13.25
C VAL A 28 12.40 12.42 -12.16
N THR A 29 12.20 13.48 -11.39
CA THR A 29 13.10 13.82 -10.29
C THR A 29 12.75 13.00 -9.05
N ILE A 30 13.71 12.26 -8.54
CA ILE A 30 13.57 11.40 -7.37
C ILE A 30 14.59 11.83 -6.33
N SER A 31 14.13 12.08 -5.12
CA SER A 31 14.98 12.38 -3.98
C SER A 31 14.60 11.49 -2.79
N PRO A 32 15.58 11.01 -2.00
CA PRO A 32 15.27 10.36 -0.74
C PRO A 32 14.41 11.28 0.12
N SER A 33 13.42 10.73 0.80
CA SER A 33 12.70 11.49 1.82
C SER A 33 13.71 11.91 2.90
N HIS A 34 13.72 13.17 3.29
CA HIS A 34 14.63 13.67 4.34
C HIS A 34 14.34 13.10 5.74
N LEU A 35 13.37 12.20 5.84
CA LEU A 35 13.04 11.53 7.09
C LEU A 35 14.08 10.41 7.34
N PRO A 36 14.71 10.36 8.52
CA PRO A 36 15.56 9.24 8.88
C PRO A 36 14.72 7.95 8.81
N ALA A 37 15.34 6.85 8.36
CA ALA A 37 14.68 5.54 8.31
C ALA A 37 13.95 5.27 9.65
N GLN A 38 12.64 5.37 9.63
CA GLN A 38 11.83 5.20 10.82
C GLN A 38 11.52 3.72 10.97
N SER A 39 11.69 3.19 12.17
CA SER A 39 11.26 1.83 12.49
C SER A 39 9.76 1.80 12.74
N ALA A 40 9.12 0.68 12.44
CA ALA A 40 7.75 0.45 12.87
C ALA A 40 7.61 0.71 14.39
N TYR A 41 6.47 1.18 14.80
CA TYR A 41 6.21 1.55 16.18
C TYR A 41 4.82 1.12 16.64
N LEU A 42 4.74 0.73 17.91
CA LEU A 42 3.51 0.39 18.57
C LEU A 42 3.17 1.48 19.59
N VAL A 43 1.97 2.04 19.52
CA VAL A 43 1.40 2.90 20.57
C VAL A 43 0.39 2.07 21.33
N LEU A 44 0.62 1.89 22.62
CA LEU A 44 -0.26 1.14 23.49
C LEU A 44 -1.46 1.99 23.91
N ASN A 45 -2.45 1.34 24.47
CA ASN A 45 -3.71 1.92 24.91
C ASN A 45 -3.60 3.08 25.93
N ASP A 46 -2.47 3.22 26.62
CA ASP A 46 -2.15 4.31 27.54
C ASP A 46 -1.33 5.45 26.88
N GLY A 47 -1.03 5.32 25.59
CA GLY A 47 -0.22 6.28 24.82
C GLY A 47 1.29 6.00 24.84
N LYS A 48 1.76 4.96 25.55
CA LYS A 48 3.17 4.58 25.53
C LYS A 48 3.60 4.11 24.15
N GLN A 49 4.62 4.74 23.58
CA GLN A 49 5.18 4.36 22.28
C GLN A 49 6.39 3.46 22.45
N ILE A 50 6.42 2.37 21.67
CA ILE A 50 7.47 1.36 21.62
C ILE A 50 7.98 1.29 20.19
N LYS A 51 9.28 1.47 19.97
CA LYS A 51 9.92 1.25 18.67
C LYS A 51 10.16 -0.25 18.47
N LEU A 52 9.80 -0.75 17.29
CA LEU A 52 9.92 -2.17 16.95
C LEU A 52 11.18 -2.43 16.08
N ASN A 53 12.31 -1.87 16.48
CA ASN A 53 13.58 -1.92 15.73
C ASN A 53 14.51 -3.06 16.13
N GLN A 54 14.15 -3.84 17.13
CA GLN A 54 14.94 -4.97 17.63
C GLN A 54 14.05 -6.03 18.25
N GLN A 55 14.55 -7.24 18.35
CA GLN A 55 13.86 -8.31 19.07
C GLN A 55 13.65 -7.90 20.53
N MET A 56 12.43 -8.06 21.00
CA MET A 56 12.08 -7.76 22.38
C MET A 56 10.93 -8.62 22.88
N GLN A 57 10.93 -8.88 24.16
CA GLN A 57 9.80 -9.43 24.90
C GLN A 57 9.57 -8.56 26.13
N MET A 58 8.34 -8.11 26.32
CA MET A 58 7.96 -7.33 27.49
C MET A 58 6.58 -7.69 27.98
N ASP A 59 6.41 -7.70 29.28
CA ASP A 59 5.10 -7.80 29.91
C ASP A 59 4.61 -6.39 30.27
N TYR A 60 3.41 -6.05 29.80
CA TYR A 60 2.82 -4.74 30.00
C TYR A 60 1.35 -4.86 30.38
N ASN A 61 1.00 -4.55 31.63
CA ASN A 61 -0.36 -4.62 32.16
C ASN A 61 -1.08 -5.95 31.87
N GLY A 62 -0.36 -7.09 31.98
CA GLY A 62 -0.90 -8.43 31.69
C GLY A 62 -0.95 -8.80 30.21
N LEU A 63 -0.42 -7.93 29.35
CA LEU A 63 -0.23 -8.17 27.93
C LEU A 63 1.25 -8.47 27.67
N ARG A 64 1.56 -9.66 27.19
CA ARG A 64 2.91 -10.01 26.74
C ARG A 64 3.07 -9.63 25.29
N ILE A 65 3.99 -8.70 25.01
CA ILE A 65 4.32 -8.19 23.68
C ILE A 65 5.64 -8.88 23.28
N ILE A 66 5.60 -9.58 22.15
CA ILE A 66 6.77 -10.26 21.59
C ILE A 66 7.02 -9.69 20.19
N ASN A 67 8.19 -9.06 20.02
CA ASN A 67 8.68 -8.58 18.74
C ASN A 67 9.83 -9.47 18.26
N THR A 68 9.72 -10.03 17.05
CA THR A 68 10.76 -10.91 16.48
C THR A 68 11.69 -10.13 15.55
N ASN A 69 12.87 -10.69 15.27
CA ASN A 69 13.80 -10.13 14.27
C ASN A 69 13.27 -10.18 12.85
N GLU A 70 12.21 -10.94 12.60
CA GLU A 70 11.57 -11.09 11.29
C GLU A 70 10.53 -10.00 11.00
N GLY A 71 10.49 -8.93 11.81
CA GLY A 71 9.50 -7.85 11.64
C GLY A 71 8.07 -8.29 11.95
N LYS A 72 7.89 -9.11 12.99
CA LYS A 72 6.58 -9.56 13.45
C LYS A 72 6.38 -9.25 14.92
N VAL A 73 5.25 -8.62 15.25
CA VAL A 73 4.81 -8.43 16.64
C VAL A 73 3.59 -9.31 16.93
N SER A 74 3.56 -9.89 18.12
CA SER A 74 2.42 -10.67 18.60
C SER A 74 2.07 -10.31 20.04
N PHE A 75 0.83 -10.57 20.42
CA PHE A 75 0.27 -10.30 21.73
C PHE A 75 -0.24 -11.58 22.35
N GLN A 76 0.20 -11.85 23.60
CA GLN A 76 -0.29 -12.95 24.41
C GLN A 76 -0.88 -12.40 25.71
N HIS A 77 -2.02 -12.90 26.10
CA HIS A 77 -2.70 -12.50 27.33
C HIS A 77 -2.61 -13.58 28.39
N ASP A 78 -2.18 -13.20 29.58
CA ASP A 78 -2.26 -14.11 30.76
C ASP A 78 -3.64 -14.03 31.44
N LYS A 79 -4.41 -12.96 31.21
CA LYS A 79 -5.78 -12.72 31.74
C LYS A 79 -6.56 -11.82 30.80
N GLU A 80 -7.90 -11.89 30.85
CA GLU A 80 -8.76 -10.92 30.18
C GLU A 80 -8.46 -9.51 30.74
N VAL A 81 -7.79 -8.69 29.95
CA VAL A 81 -7.55 -7.28 30.28
C VAL A 81 -8.55 -6.47 29.46
N PRO A 82 -9.61 -5.95 30.07
CA PRO A 82 -10.50 -5.01 29.37
C PRO A 82 -9.71 -3.75 29.06
N SER A 83 -9.46 -3.47 27.81
CA SER A 83 -8.84 -2.20 27.39
C SER A 83 -9.90 -1.30 26.79
N ALA A 84 -10.13 -0.15 27.41
CA ALA A 84 -11.06 0.86 26.90
C ALA A 84 -10.50 1.60 25.67
N SER A 85 -9.18 1.60 25.48
CA SER A 85 -8.50 2.31 24.38
C SER A 85 -7.79 1.33 23.46
N PRO A 86 -7.83 1.55 22.13
CA PRO A 86 -7.14 0.69 21.19
C PRO A 86 -5.62 0.93 21.19
N ASN A 87 -4.88 -0.07 20.68
CA ASN A 87 -3.47 0.08 20.29
C ASN A 87 -3.38 0.55 18.84
N LYS A 88 -2.22 1.10 18.47
CA LYS A 88 -1.92 1.53 17.11
C LYS A 88 -0.56 0.98 16.68
N LEU A 89 -0.52 0.21 15.61
CA LEU A 89 0.73 -0.15 14.92
C LEU A 89 0.92 0.79 13.74
N GLY A 90 2.02 1.54 13.73
CA GLY A 90 2.43 2.40 12.62
C GLY A 90 3.63 1.80 11.90
N VAL A 91 3.51 1.66 10.58
CA VAL A 91 4.55 1.19 9.67
C VAL A 91 4.96 2.37 8.78
N PRO A 92 6.16 2.92 8.94
CA PRO A 92 6.64 4.01 8.10
C PRO A 92 6.84 3.58 6.65
N GLU A 93 6.97 4.55 5.76
CA GLU A 93 7.44 4.32 4.40
C GLU A 93 8.81 3.61 4.41
N GLY A 94 9.07 2.81 3.38
CA GLY A 94 10.29 2.03 3.25
C GLY A 94 10.34 0.74 4.08
N THR A 95 9.30 0.42 4.84
CA THR A 95 9.25 -0.79 5.69
C THR A 95 7.91 -1.50 5.58
N GLU A 96 7.91 -2.79 5.92
CA GLU A 96 6.70 -3.61 6.09
C GLU A 96 6.72 -4.25 7.47
N TYR A 97 5.54 -4.60 7.99
CA TYR A 97 5.49 -5.20 9.31
C TYR A 97 4.33 -6.18 9.47
N SER A 98 4.57 -7.28 10.18
CA SER A 98 3.56 -8.28 10.46
C SER A 98 3.06 -8.18 11.90
N LEU A 99 1.77 -8.44 12.07
CA LEU A 99 1.10 -8.43 13.36
C LEU A 99 0.26 -9.69 13.50
N GLN A 100 0.33 -10.35 14.65
CA GLN A 100 -0.65 -11.36 15.04
C GLN A 100 -1.56 -10.79 16.12
N LEU A 101 -2.85 -10.72 15.80
CA LEU A 101 -3.89 -10.24 16.70
C LEU A 101 -4.26 -11.30 17.76
N SER A 102 -4.99 -10.88 18.81
CA SER A 102 -5.35 -11.75 19.94
C SER A 102 -6.27 -12.93 19.59
N ASP A 103 -6.96 -12.87 18.44
CA ASP A 103 -7.79 -13.97 17.90
C ASP A 103 -7.02 -14.93 16.99
N GLY A 104 -5.69 -14.73 16.85
CA GLY A 104 -4.81 -15.49 15.96
C GLY A 104 -4.80 -14.99 14.51
N THR A 105 -5.60 -13.99 14.14
CA THR A 105 -5.55 -13.35 12.82
C THR A 105 -4.16 -12.78 12.54
N ASN A 106 -3.60 -13.09 11.37
CA ASN A 106 -2.35 -12.50 10.92
C ASN A 106 -2.63 -11.34 9.98
N VAL A 107 -1.95 -10.23 10.22
CA VAL A 107 -2.02 -9.03 9.38
C VAL A 107 -0.61 -8.70 8.92
N HIS A 108 -0.45 -8.46 7.62
CA HIS A 108 0.79 -7.93 7.06
C HIS A 108 0.50 -6.52 6.55
N LEU A 109 1.19 -5.53 7.07
CA LEU A 109 1.03 -4.12 6.71
C LEU A 109 2.15 -3.68 5.77
N ASN A 110 1.77 -3.04 4.68
CA ASN A 110 2.70 -2.44 3.72
C ASN A 110 3.20 -1.07 4.21
N ALA A 111 4.20 -0.53 3.53
CA ALA A 111 4.82 0.76 3.80
C ALA A 111 3.79 1.91 3.90
N GLY A 112 3.99 2.83 4.84
CA GLY A 112 3.09 3.96 5.06
C GLY A 112 1.75 3.60 5.71
N SER A 113 1.61 2.42 6.33
CA SER A 113 0.34 1.92 6.85
C SER A 113 0.20 2.06 8.35
N THR A 114 -1.04 2.14 8.79
CA THR A 114 -1.41 2.17 10.21
C THR A 114 -2.58 1.24 10.46
N LEU A 115 -2.50 0.42 11.50
CA LEU A 115 -3.60 -0.39 12.01
C LEU A 115 -3.92 0.00 13.45
N ILE A 116 -5.20 0.24 13.71
CA ILE A 116 -5.72 0.47 15.07
C ILE A 116 -6.53 -0.76 15.47
N PHE A 117 -6.24 -1.33 16.63
CA PHE A 117 -6.82 -2.59 17.07
C PHE A 117 -6.90 -2.69 18.60
N PRO A 118 -7.89 -3.39 19.15
CA PRO A 118 -7.98 -3.62 20.60
C PRO A 118 -6.99 -4.70 21.05
N SER A 119 -6.54 -4.66 22.30
CA SER A 119 -5.75 -5.74 22.88
C SER A 119 -6.53 -7.06 22.94
N VAL A 120 -7.84 -7.00 23.20
CA VAL A 120 -8.79 -8.13 23.21
C VAL A 120 -10.05 -7.72 22.45
N PHE A 121 -10.50 -8.59 21.56
CA PHE A 121 -11.74 -8.34 20.82
C PHE A 121 -13.00 -8.49 21.69
N GLY A 122 -14.03 -7.74 21.30
CA GLY A 122 -15.36 -7.86 21.89
C GLY A 122 -16.06 -9.17 21.52
N LYS A 123 -17.18 -9.46 22.19
CA LYS A 123 -17.98 -10.69 21.97
C LYS A 123 -18.86 -10.62 20.72
N ASP A 124 -19.19 -9.40 20.25
CA ASP A 124 -20.13 -9.19 19.14
C ASP A 124 -19.43 -9.01 17.80
N ALA A 125 -18.24 -8.43 17.81
CA ALA A 125 -17.43 -8.19 16.61
C ALA A 125 -15.95 -8.04 16.95
N ARG A 126 -15.09 -8.42 16.00
CA ARG A 126 -13.63 -8.21 15.99
C ARG A 126 -13.33 -7.03 15.06
N VAL A 127 -13.18 -5.84 15.61
CA VAL A 127 -13.07 -4.61 14.81
C VAL A 127 -11.65 -4.08 14.85
N VAL A 128 -11.11 -3.74 13.67
CA VAL A 128 -9.85 -3.01 13.47
C VAL A 128 -10.07 -1.86 12.49
N GLU A 129 -9.19 -0.85 12.52
CA GLU A 129 -9.24 0.28 11.57
C GLU A 129 -7.92 0.34 10.79
N LEU A 130 -8.01 0.43 9.45
CA LEU A 130 -6.87 0.48 8.53
C LEU A 130 -6.78 1.85 7.85
N SER A 131 -5.56 2.39 7.82
CA SER A 131 -5.15 3.46 6.92
C SER A 131 -3.87 3.00 6.23
N GLY A 132 -3.85 2.93 4.90
CA GLY A 132 -2.76 2.33 4.14
C GLY A 132 -3.15 0.99 3.52
N GLU A 133 -2.21 0.06 3.41
CA GLU A 133 -2.44 -1.25 2.82
C GLU A 133 -2.16 -2.38 3.81
N GLY A 134 -3.08 -3.34 3.85
CA GLY A 134 -2.96 -4.51 4.69
C GLY A 134 -3.50 -5.78 4.03
N TYR A 135 -2.73 -6.84 4.20
CA TYR A 135 -3.14 -8.19 3.88
C TYR A 135 -3.57 -8.90 5.16
N PHE A 136 -4.77 -9.45 5.14
CA PHE A 136 -5.41 -10.07 6.29
C PHE A 136 -5.62 -11.57 6.03
N ASP A 137 -5.08 -12.39 6.90
CA ASP A 137 -5.37 -13.82 6.99
C ASP A 137 -6.18 -14.05 8.28
N VAL A 138 -7.49 -13.95 8.14
CA VAL A 138 -8.43 -13.87 9.27
C VAL A 138 -8.79 -15.26 9.77
N THR A 139 -8.53 -15.51 11.05
CA THR A 139 -8.94 -16.74 11.75
C THR A 139 -10.44 -16.92 11.68
N HIS A 140 -10.89 -18.14 11.29
CA HIS A 140 -12.31 -18.45 11.19
C HIS A 140 -13.02 -18.39 12.56
N SER A 141 -14.14 -17.67 12.59
CA SER A 141 -14.98 -17.54 13.79
C SER A 141 -16.41 -17.17 13.40
N ASN A 142 -17.38 -17.51 14.25
CA ASN A 142 -18.76 -17.04 14.11
C ASN A 142 -18.91 -15.57 14.48
N ILE A 143 -17.92 -14.98 15.20
CA ILE A 143 -17.88 -13.55 15.52
C ILE A 143 -17.26 -12.85 14.31
N PRO A 144 -17.97 -11.89 13.68
CA PRO A 144 -17.47 -11.22 12.49
C PRO A 144 -16.18 -10.41 12.76
N PHE A 145 -15.25 -10.46 11.81
CA PHE A 145 -14.09 -9.58 11.75
C PHE A 145 -14.40 -8.42 10.79
N ILE A 146 -14.16 -7.21 11.22
CA ILE A 146 -14.48 -6.00 10.45
C ILE A 146 -13.25 -5.12 10.37
N VAL A 147 -12.78 -4.87 9.14
CA VAL A 147 -11.78 -3.83 8.87
C VAL A 147 -12.51 -2.57 8.45
N LYS A 148 -12.34 -1.52 9.23
CA LYS A 148 -12.94 -0.21 8.98
C LYS A 148 -11.96 0.75 8.33
N ASN A 149 -12.47 1.56 7.43
CA ASN A 149 -11.84 2.76 6.90
C ASN A 149 -12.92 3.84 6.76
N LYS A 150 -12.52 5.10 6.56
CA LYS A 150 -13.47 6.22 6.37
C LYS A 150 -14.47 6.00 5.24
N SER A 151 -14.06 5.25 4.20
CA SER A 151 -14.82 5.10 2.96
C SER A 151 -15.30 3.68 2.70
N MET A 152 -14.80 2.69 3.45
CA MET A 152 -15.11 1.29 3.18
C MET A 152 -15.01 0.44 4.46
N ASP A 153 -16.04 -0.35 4.74
CA ASP A 153 -16.02 -1.39 5.75
C ASP A 153 -15.99 -2.77 5.08
N VAL A 154 -15.06 -3.62 5.52
CA VAL A 154 -14.87 -4.99 5.03
C VAL A 154 -15.22 -5.96 6.14
N ARG A 155 -16.25 -6.79 5.94
CA ARG A 155 -16.76 -7.75 6.94
C ARG A 155 -16.57 -9.18 6.48
N VAL A 156 -15.96 -10.02 7.35
CA VAL A 156 -15.64 -11.43 7.08
C VAL A 156 -15.86 -12.32 8.31
N LEU A 157 -15.87 -13.65 8.12
CA LEU A 157 -15.89 -14.62 9.23
C LEU A 157 -14.59 -15.43 9.33
N GLY A 158 -13.86 -15.59 8.23
CA GLY A 158 -12.61 -16.35 8.13
C GLY A 158 -12.19 -16.36 6.66
N THR A 159 -11.28 -15.48 6.28
CA THR A 159 -11.13 -15.05 4.90
C THR A 159 -9.73 -14.48 4.72
N THR A 160 -9.13 -14.72 3.57
CA THR A 160 -7.87 -14.10 3.19
C THR A 160 -8.15 -13.04 2.13
N PHE A 161 -7.75 -11.78 2.41
CA PHE A 161 -7.98 -10.64 1.51
C PHE A 161 -6.92 -9.56 1.67
N ASN A 162 -6.76 -8.72 0.65
CA ASN A 162 -5.96 -7.50 0.67
C ASN A 162 -6.87 -6.27 0.64
N MET A 163 -6.55 -5.25 1.41
CA MET A 163 -7.25 -3.97 1.38
C MET A 163 -6.23 -2.84 1.24
N THR A 164 -6.46 -1.94 0.27
CA THR A 164 -5.66 -0.71 0.06
C THR A 164 -6.55 0.49 0.30
N ALA A 165 -6.17 1.34 1.26
CA ALA A 165 -6.95 2.48 1.72
C ALA A 165 -6.05 3.61 2.22
N TYR A 166 -5.10 4.05 1.38
CA TYR A 166 -4.26 5.20 1.68
C TYR A 166 -5.07 6.49 1.61
N PRO A 167 -4.90 7.42 2.57
CA PRO A 167 -5.69 8.66 2.62
C PRO A 167 -5.50 9.57 1.40
N GLU A 168 -4.32 9.53 0.78
CA GLU A 168 -3.96 10.32 -0.39
C GLU A 168 -4.39 9.69 -1.71
N ASP A 169 -4.78 8.40 -1.72
CA ASP A 169 -5.21 7.72 -2.92
C ASP A 169 -6.68 8.07 -3.25
N LEU A 170 -6.96 8.22 -4.53
CA LEU A 170 -8.32 8.51 -5.01
C LEU A 170 -9.29 7.33 -4.87
N MET A 171 -8.75 6.14 -4.60
CA MET A 171 -9.49 4.88 -4.65
C MET A 171 -9.17 4.01 -3.43
N VAL A 172 -10.20 3.38 -2.89
CA VAL A 172 -10.07 2.31 -1.89
C VAL A 172 -10.40 0.99 -2.55
N THR A 173 -9.55 -0.03 -2.34
CA THR A 173 -9.74 -1.33 -2.97
C THR A 173 -9.77 -2.47 -1.95
N THR A 174 -10.50 -3.54 -2.27
CA THR A 174 -10.48 -4.80 -1.52
C THR A 174 -10.46 -5.97 -2.49
N THR A 175 -9.42 -6.78 -2.43
CA THR A 175 -9.23 -7.99 -3.27
C THR A 175 -9.41 -9.23 -2.43
N LEU A 176 -10.27 -10.14 -2.87
CA LEU A 176 -10.55 -11.38 -2.17
C LEU A 176 -9.75 -12.55 -2.72
N LEU A 177 -8.99 -13.22 -1.85
CA LEU A 177 -8.23 -14.43 -2.20
C LEU A 177 -9.00 -15.70 -1.86
N THR A 178 -9.47 -15.84 -0.62
CA THR A 178 -10.21 -17.04 -0.19
C THR A 178 -11.39 -16.67 0.71
N GLY A 179 -12.44 -17.45 0.70
CA GLY A 179 -13.61 -17.27 1.55
C GLY A 179 -14.68 -16.37 0.94
N LYS A 180 -15.25 -15.46 1.73
CA LYS A 180 -16.32 -14.54 1.33
C LYS A 180 -16.19 -13.22 2.09
N VAL A 181 -16.36 -12.11 1.38
CA VAL A 181 -16.27 -10.75 1.93
C VAL A 181 -17.55 -9.99 1.63
N ALA A 182 -18.09 -9.30 2.63
CA ALA A 182 -19.10 -8.26 2.43
C ALA A 182 -18.37 -6.90 2.52
N VAL A 183 -18.43 -6.13 1.45
CA VAL A 183 -17.86 -4.77 1.36
C VAL A 183 -19.00 -3.77 1.41
N THR A 184 -18.89 -2.80 2.32
CA THR A 184 -19.82 -1.66 2.44
C THR A 184 -19.04 -0.38 2.21
N CYS A 185 -19.41 0.37 1.17
CA CYS A 185 -18.78 1.63 0.77
C CYS A 185 -19.62 2.82 1.22
N HIS A 186 -18.95 3.87 1.70
CA HIS A 186 -19.54 5.11 2.19
C HIS A 186 -19.08 6.28 1.32
N SER A 187 -20.00 6.87 0.55
CA SER A 187 -19.71 8.05 -0.26
C SER A 187 -19.44 9.25 0.65
N GLN A 188 -18.44 10.05 0.28
CA GLN A 188 -18.09 11.27 1.02
C GLN A 188 -18.87 12.50 0.55
N THR A 189 -19.59 12.41 -0.57
CA THR A 189 -20.29 13.54 -1.19
C THR A 189 -21.78 13.58 -0.86
N ASP A 190 -22.45 12.43 -0.86
CA ASP A 190 -23.91 12.35 -0.78
C ASP A 190 -24.44 11.46 0.35
N SER A 191 -23.53 10.95 1.20
CA SER A 191 -23.85 10.04 2.32
C SER A 191 -24.53 8.74 1.89
N THR A 192 -24.43 8.36 0.62
CA THR A 192 -24.96 7.09 0.14
C THR A 192 -24.07 5.92 0.57
N THR A 193 -24.68 4.76 0.75
CA THR A 193 -23.98 3.52 1.12
C THR A 193 -24.29 2.45 0.10
N GLN A 194 -23.24 1.79 -0.39
CA GLN A 194 -23.36 0.67 -1.34
C GLN A 194 -22.76 -0.58 -0.71
N THR A 195 -23.43 -1.71 -0.84
CA THR A 195 -22.92 -2.99 -0.31
C THR A 195 -22.84 -4.02 -1.41
N THR A 196 -21.71 -4.74 -1.47
CA THR A 196 -21.50 -5.86 -2.39
C THR A 196 -20.85 -7.03 -1.67
N ILE A 197 -20.96 -8.20 -2.30
CA ILE A 197 -20.32 -9.43 -1.80
C ILE A 197 -19.30 -9.88 -2.83
N LEU A 198 -18.07 -10.10 -2.38
CA LEU A 198 -17.00 -10.65 -3.21
C LEU A 198 -16.90 -12.16 -3.02
N THR A 199 -16.56 -12.83 -4.13
CA THR A 199 -16.06 -14.20 -4.20
C THR A 199 -14.59 -14.19 -4.60
N PRO A 200 -13.83 -15.28 -4.37
CA PRO A 200 -12.41 -15.33 -4.70
C PRO A 200 -12.11 -14.93 -6.15
N GLY A 201 -11.06 -14.13 -6.33
CA GLY A 201 -10.65 -13.56 -7.63
C GLY A 201 -11.31 -12.23 -7.97
N LEU A 202 -12.24 -11.72 -7.13
CA LEU A 202 -12.86 -10.41 -7.34
C LEU A 202 -12.19 -9.32 -6.50
N GLN A 203 -12.16 -8.12 -7.06
CA GLN A 203 -11.76 -6.88 -6.40
C GLN A 203 -12.91 -5.87 -6.45
N ALA A 204 -13.25 -5.28 -5.29
CA ALA A 204 -14.06 -4.07 -5.21
C ALA A 204 -13.14 -2.85 -5.27
N ARG A 205 -13.45 -1.88 -6.13
CA ARG A 205 -12.79 -0.60 -6.27
C ARG A 205 -13.81 0.51 -6.04
N PHE A 206 -13.57 1.34 -5.06
CA PHE A 206 -14.47 2.42 -4.68
C PHE A 206 -13.77 3.77 -4.75
N GLN A 207 -14.39 4.71 -5.44
CA GLN A 207 -13.99 6.11 -5.52
C GLN A 207 -14.85 6.94 -4.56
N PRO A 208 -14.37 7.30 -3.36
CA PRO A 208 -15.19 7.90 -2.31
C PRO A 208 -15.79 9.26 -2.67
N HIS A 209 -15.08 10.05 -3.48
CA HIS A 209 -15.52 11.39 -3.92
C HIS A 209 -16.55 11.33 -5.05
N GLU A 210 -16.53 10.28 -5.85
CA GLU A 210 -17.48 10.09 -6.94
C GLU A 210 -18.67 9.21 -6.55
N GLY A 211 -18.55 8.47 -5.43
CA GLY A 211 -19.54 7.51 -4.97
C GLY A 211 -19.65 6.28 -5.90
N VAL A 212 -18.62 5.99 -6.70
CA VAL A 212 -18.64 4.91 -7.72
C VAL A 212 -17.97 3.66 -7.16
N LEU A 213 -18.73 2.57 -7.11
CA LEU A 213 -18.26 1.22 -6.78
C LEU A 213 -18.21 0.36 -8.05
N GLN A 214 -17.04 -0.21 -8.34
CA GLN A 214 -16.82 -1.19 -9.40
C GLN A 214 -16.35 -2.51 -8.80
N VAL A 215 -16.75 -3.62 -9.42
CA VAL A 215 -16.32 -4.98 -9.03
C VAL A 215 -15.84 -5.70 -10.27
N ASP A 216 -14.57 -6.08 -10.27
CA ASP A 216 -13.92 -6.71 -11.41
C ASP A 216 -13.19 -7.99 -11.00
N SER A 217 -12.97 -8.88 -11.96
CA SER A 217 -12.05 -10.00 -11.81
C SER A 217 -10.61 -9.51 -11.98
N VAL A 218 -9.73 -9.94 -11.09
CA VAL A 218 -8.31 -9.54 -11.09
C VAL A 218 -7.41 -10.76 -10.86
N ASP A 219 -6.14 -10.63 -11.26
CA ASP A 219 -5.10 -11.55 -10.82
C ASP A 219 -4.74 -11.24 -9.36
N VAL A 220 -5.14 -12.13 -8.45
CA VAL A 220 -4.89 -11.95 -7.01
C VAL A 220 -3.41 -12.04 -6.65
N GLU A 221 -2.62 -12.77 -7.44
CA GLU A 221 -1.16 -12.87 -7.24
C GLU A 221 -0.47 -11.55 -7.57
N GLU A 222 -0.91 -10.88 -8.64
CA GLU A 222 -0.46 -9.52 -8.96
C GLU A 222 -0.83 -8.53 -7.86
N GLN A 223 -2.10 -8.51 -7.42
CA GLN A 223 -2.58 -7.58 -6.39
C GLN A 223 -1.93 -7.78 -5.02
N THR A 224 -1.28 -8.91 -4.79
CA THR A 224 -0.60 -9.25 -3.53
C THR A 224 0.89 -9.52 -3.70
N ALA A 225 1.46 -9.18 -4.85
CA ALA A 225 2.89 -9.39 -5.20
C ALA A 225 3.83 -8.71 -4.20
N TRP A 226 3.43 -7.56 -3.66
CA TRP A 226 4.20 -6.81 -2.68
C TRP A 226 4.62 -7.64 -1.45
N ARG A 227 3.79 -8.59 -1.01
CA ARG A 227 4.08 -9.52 0.10
C ARG A 227 5.26 -10.46 -0.17
N ARG A 228 5.57 -10.70 -1.44
CA ARG A 228 6.71 -11.51 -1.87
C ARG A 228 7.93 -10.64 -2.23
N GLY A 229 7.84 -9.34 -1.93
CA GLY A 229 8.87 -8.38 -2.30
C GLY A 229 8.94 -8.13 -3.82
N GLU A 230 7.80 -8.23 -4.51
CA GLU A 230 7.68 -8.02 -5.95
C GLU A 230 6.83 -6.78 -6.25
N PHE A 231 7.20 -6.08 -7.30
CA PHE A 231 6.33 -5.13 -7.99
C PHE A 231 5.82 -5.80 -9.26
N ALA A 232 4.50 -5.95 -9.36
CA ALA A 232 3.82 -6.47 -10.53
C ALA A 232 2.76 -5.45 -10.95
N PHE A 233 2.88 -4.93 -12.17
CA PHE A 233 2.00 -3.91 -12.71
C PHE A 233 1.62 -4.28 -14.14
N GLU A 234 0.33 -4.44 -14.40
CA GLU A 234 -0.21 -4.70 -15.72
C GLU A 234 -1.17 -3.57 -16.11
N ASP A 235 -0.84 -2.85 -17.19
CA ASP A 235 -1.61 -1.69 -17.70
C ASP A 235 -1.83 -0.57 -16.65
N VAL A 236 -0.84 -0.35 -15.76
CA VAL A 236 -0.90 0.62 -14.67
C VAL A 236 -0.23 1.93 -15.08
N LYS A 237 -0.84 3.07 -14.77
CA LYS A 237 -0.27 4.40 -15.03
C LYS A 237 1.04 4.59 -14.25
N LEU A 238 2.04 5.19 -14.89
CA LEU A 238 3.35 5.47 -14.31
C LEU A 238 3.25 6.28 -13.02
N GLY A 239 2.34 7.25 -12.94
CA GLY A 239 2.09 8.02 -11.73
C GLY A 239 1.73 7.14 -10.52
N ASN A 240 0.86 6.14 -10.72
CA ASN A 240 0.48 5.19 -9.67
C ASN A 240 1.65 4.27 -9.29
N ILE A 241 2.38 3.76 -10.30
CA ILE A 241 3.58 2.94 -10.09
C ILE A 241 4.60 3.69 -9.23
N MET A 242 4.88 4.95 -9.58
CA MET A 242 5.85 5.78 -8.88
C MET A 242 5.40 6.15 -7.46
N THR A 243 4.11 6.28 -7.23
CA THR A 243 3.54 6.45 -5.88
C THR A 243 3.82 5.21 -5.01
N ILE A 244 3.57 4.00 -5.55
CA ILE A 244 3.82 2.73 -4.83
C ILE A 244 5.31 2.55 -4.55
N ILE A 245 6.18 2.82 -5.53
CA ILE A 245 7.64 2.75 -5.38
C ILE A 245 8.11 3.79 -4.36
N GLY A 246 7.60 5.02 -4.42
CA GLY A 246 7.89 6.08 -3.48
C GLY A 246 7.64 5.65 -2.03
N ARG A 247 6.45 5.12 -1.74
CA ARG A 247 6.12 4.57 -0.41
C ARG A 247 7.04 3.41 -0.02
N SER A 248 7.32 2.49 -0.95
CA SER A 248 8.10 1.27 -0.67
C SER A 248 9.57 1.54 -0.37
N PHE A 249 10.12 2.67 -0.82
CA PHE A 249 11.52 3.05 -0.61
C PHE A 249 11.70 4.37 0.15
N ALA A 250 10.62 4.97 0.64
CA ALA A 250 10.61 6.30 1.26
C ALA A 250 11.24 7.36 0.35
N LEU A 251 10.74 7.50 -0.88
CA LEU A 251 11.22 8.44 -1.89
C LEU A 251 10.16 9.49 -2.19
N ASN A 252 10.60 10.74 -2.37
CA ASN A 252 9.78 11.77 -2.96
C ASN A 252 9.92 11.71 -4.48
N VAL A 253 8.79 11.59 -5.17
CA VAL A 253 8.74 11.53 -6.64
C VAL A 253 8.05 12.77 -7.17
N THR A 254 8.71 13.44 -8.11
CA THR A 254 8.14 14.57 -8.86
C THR A 254 8.32 14.34 -10.35
N PHE A 255 7.30 14.71 -11.13
CA PHE A 255 7.32 14.62 -12.58
C PHE A 255 7.52 16.03 -13.15
N ASP A 256 8.59 16.25 -13.90
CA ASP A 256 8.83 17.52 -14.58
C ASP A 256 7.80 17.76 -15.70
N THR A 257 7.29 16.67 -16.27
CA THR A 257 6.27 16.66 -17.30
C THR A 257 5.04 15.88 -16.80
N PRO A 258 3.90 16.54 -16.48
CA PRO A 258 2.72 15.89 -15.93
C PRO A 258 2.17 14.75 -16.79
N GLU A 259 2.32 14.83 -18.11
CA GLU A 259 1.84 13.85 -19.09
C GLU A 259 2.51 12.48 -18.92
N LEU A 260 3.72 12.42 -18.34
CA LEU A 260 4.40 11.16 -18.04
C LEU A 260 3.62 10.28 -17.06
N GLN A 261 2.83 10.90 -16.17
CA GLN A 261 2.05 10.15 -15.18
C GLN A 261 1.00 9.25 -15.83
N ASP A 262 0.53 9.58 -17.02
CA ASP A 262 -0.53 8.85 -17.73
C ASP A 262 -0.01 7.70 -18.62
N ILE A 263 1.31 7.57 -18.76
CA ILE A 263 1.91 6.45 -19.50
C ILE A 263 1.59 5.15 -18.80
N LYS A 264 1.01 4.18 -19.52
CA LYS A 264 0.70 2.86 -19.01
C LYS A 264 1.88 1.92 -19.17
N CYS A 265 2.20 1.19 -18.12
CA CYS A 265 3.36 0.32 -18.06
C CYS A 265 2.97 -1.10 -17.67
N PHE A 266 3.80 -2.05 -18.16
CA PHE A 266 3.77 -3.46 -17.80
C PHE A 266 5.13 -3.80 -17.19
N ILE A 267 5.20 -4.00 -15.89
CA ILE A 267 6.46 -4.16 -15.14
C ILE A 267 6.29 -5.28 -14.12
N SER A 268 7.23 -6.22 -14.12
CA SER A 268 7.39 -7.21 -13.05
C SER A 268 8.85 -7.23 -12.62
N ILE A 269 9.12 -6.91 -11.36
CA ILE A 269 10.47 -6.77 -10.84
C ILE A 269 10.54 -7.06 -9.34
N GLN A 270 11.64 -7.68 -8.91
CA GLN A 270 11.93 -7.91 -7.49
C GLN A 270 12.40 -6.62 -6.82
N ARG A 271 11.84 -6.33 -5.65
CA ARG A 271 12.12 -5.12 -4.86
C ARG A 271 13.55 -5.11 -4.29
N ASP A 272 14.15 -6.29 -4.05
CA ASP A 272 15.50 -6.44 -3.51
C ASP A 272 16.61 -5.90 -4.44
N LYS A 273 16.28 -5.63 -5.73
CA LYS A 273 17.20 -4.96 -6.66
C LYS A 273 17.49 -3.50 -6.28
N GLY A 274 16.72 -2.94 -5.36
CA GLY A 274 16.83 -1.54 -4.96
C GLY A 274 16.19 -0.56 -5.96
N TYR A 275 15.86 0.63 -5.47
CA TYR A 275 15.10 1.60 -6.25
C TYR A 275 15.85 2.10 -7.51
N GLU A 276 17.18 2.24 -7.46
CA GLU A 276 17.98 2.75 -8.59
C GLU A 276 17.90 1.83 -9.81
N GLU A 277 17.95 0.52 -9.59
CA GLU A 277 17.83 -0.47 -10.69
C GLU A 277 16.39 -0.53 -11.21
N ILE A 278 15.41 -0.46 -10.33
CA ILE A 278 13.99 -0.41 -10.68
C ILE A 278 13.71 0.80 -11.57
N LEU A 279 14.23 1.97 -11.22
CA LEU A 279 14.06 3.19 -12.00
C LEU A 279 14.68 3.12 -13.38
N LYS A 280 15.87 2.49 -13.51
CA LYS A 280 16.47 2.23 -14.83
C LYS A 280 15.57 1.36 -15.70
N ILE A 281 14.97 0.31 -15.13
CA ILE A 281 14.06 -0.57 -15.86
C ILE A 281 12.79 0.19 -16.28
N ILE A 282 12.23 1.02 -15.40
CA ILE A 282 11.09 1.87 -15.73
C ILE A 282 11.43 2.84 -16.86
N HIS A 283 12.58 3.51 -16.79
CA HIS A 283 13.02 4.42 -17.83
C HIS A 283 13.18 3.71 -19.19
N ILE A 284 13.75 2.49 -19.21
CA ILE A 284 13.85 1.69 -20.45
C ILE A 284 12.47 1.30 -21.00
N ALA A 285 11.51 1.03 -20.11
CA ALA A 285 10.16 0.62 -20.50
C ALA A 285 9.26 1.78 -20.97
N THR A 286 9.59 3.02 -20.58
CA THR A 286 8.78 4.22 -20.90
C THR A 286 9.40 5.11 -21.96
N GLY A 287 10.67 4.93 -22.31
CA GLY A 287 11.43 5.69 -23.34
C GLY A 287 12.12 6.88 -22.72
#